data_6c134d39037f72dd41b3f7bdae35e441
#
_entry.id   6c134d39037f72dd41b3f7bdae35e441
#
_cell.length_a   1.000
_cell.length_b   1.000
_cell.length_c   1.000
_cell.angle_alpha   90.00
_cell.angle_beta   90.00
_cell.angle_gamma   90.00
#
_symmetry.space_group_name_H-M   'P 1'
#
loop_
_entity.id
_entity.type
_entity.pdbx_description
1 polymer ?
#
loop_
_entity_poly.entity_id
_entity_poly.type
_entity_poly.pdbx_seq_one_letter_code
_entity_poly.pdbx_strand_id
1 'polypeptide(L)'
;MSHLLDETTVRDALKQVIDPEVGMNIVDLGLIYRIAVTDTRIAVDMTMTSPACPMGQMIMDEVDAALRRVAPDHARQVELVWQPEWTPAMMSDTAKAHFGWQPDDV
;
A
#
# COMPACT_ATOMS: atom_id res chain seq x y z
N MET A 1 -0.30 17.80 -22.79
CA MET A 1 -1.26 16.73 -22.61
C MET A 1 -1.40 16.41 -21.14
N SER A 2 -2.62 16.45 -20.68
CA SER A 2 -2.84 16.14 -19.28
C SER A 2 -2.84 14.63 -19.08
N HIS A 3 -2.16 14.17 -18.04
CA HIS A 3 -2.22 12.79 -17.62
C HIS A 3 -3.33 12.67 -16.62
N LEU A 4 -4.28 11.79 -16.92
CA LEU A 4 -5.25 11.45 -15.93
C LEU A 4 -4.57 10.54 -14.91
N LEU A 5 -4.59 10.96 -13.67
CA LEU A 5 -4.09 10.13 -12.58
C LEU A 5 -4.99 8.93 -12.45
N ASP A 6 -4.42 7.73 -12.42
CA ASP A 6 -5.20 6.52 -12.31
C ASP A 6 -4.68 5.62 -11.19
N GLU A 7 -5.41 4.55 -10.93
CA GLU A 7 -5.06 3.63 -9.85
C GLU A 7 -3.67 3.02 -10.06
N THR A 8 -3.33 2.70 -11.31
CA THR A 8 -2.03 2.08 -11.60
C THR A 8 -0.89 3.02 -11.24
N THR A 9 -1.00 4.29 -11.60
CA THR A 9 0.01 5.29 -11.26
C THR A 9 0.17 5.43 -9.76
N VAL A 10 -0.95 5.49 -9.04
CA VAL A 10 -0.91 5.59 -7.58
C VAL A 10 -0.29 4.33 -6.98
N ARG A 11 -0.67 3.16 -7.46
CA ARG A 11 -0.15 1.89 -6.95
C ARG A 11 1.37 1.81 -7.16
N ASP A 12 1.83 2.23 -8.34
CA ASP A 12 3.28 2.24 -8.62
C ASP A 12 4.02 3.19 -7.69
N ALA A 13 3.43 4.34 -7.38
CA ALA A 13 4.03 5.26 -6.42
C ALA A 13 4.13 4.64 -5.03
N LEU A 14 3.11 3.88 -4.63
CA LEU A 14 3.09 3.24 -3.32
C LEU A 14 4.11 2.11 -3.21
N LYS A 15 4.57 1.57 -4.34
CA LYS A 15 5.66 0.58 -4.31
C LYS A 15 6.98 1.16 -3.84
N GLN A 16 7.09 2.47 -3.74
CA GLN A 16 8.27 3.11 -3.18
C GLN A 16 8.28 3.07 -1.65
N VAL A 17 7.16 2.73 -1.05
CA VAL A 17 7.06 2.66 0.41
C VAL A 17 7.40 1.25 0.86
N ILE A 18 8.44 1.14 1.67
CA ILE A 18 8.97 -0.16 2.12
C ILE A 18 8.64 -0.32 3.60
N ASP A 19 8.12 -1.49 3.96
CA ASP A 19 7.96 -1.85 5.36
C ASP A 19 9.34 -2.26 5.88
N PRO A 20 9.92 -1.48 6.80
CA PRO A 20 11.31 -1.72 7.23
C PRO A 20 11.46 -3.01 8.05
N GLU A 21 10.39 -3.53 8.61
CA GLU A 21 10.47 -4.76 9.39
C GLU A 21 10.64 -5.99 8.53
N VAL A 22 10.13 -5.94 7.29
CA VAL A 22 10.19 -7.11 6.40
C VAL A 22 10.97 -6.83 5.12
N GLY A 23 11.30 -5.57 4.83
CA GLY A 23 12.13 -5.23 3.68
C GLY A 23 11.42 -5.35 2.34
N MET A 24 10.09 -5.28 2.31
CA MET A 24 9.31 -5.42 1.10
C MET A 24 8.33 -4.25 0.99
N ASN A 25 8.05 -3.82 -0.25
CA ASN A 25 7.12 -2.72 -0.44
C ASN A 25 5.69 -3.14 -0.04
N ILE A 26 4.92 -2.14 0.39
CA ILE A 26 3.60 -2.39 0.97
C ILE A 26 2.58 -2.90 -0.04
N VAL A 27 2.77 -2.62 -1.33
CA VAL A 27 1.85 -3.11 -2.36
C VAL A 27 2.01 -4.61 -2.52
N ASP A 28 3.25 -5.09 -2.67
CA ASP A 28 3.50 -6.51 -2.81
C ASP A 28 3.19 -7.28 -1.54
N LEU A 29 3.30 -6.62 -0.38
CA LEU A 29 2.89 -7.25 0.89
C LEU A 29 1.38 -7.44 0.99
N GLY A 30 0.60 -6.78 0.14
CA GLY A 30 -0.84 -6.91 0.19
C GLY A 30 -1.48 -6.01 1.24
N LEU A 31 -0.81 -4.93 1.62
CA LEU A 31 -1.33 -4.01 2.64
C LEU A 31 -2.28 -2.97 2.06
N ILE A 32 -2.30 -2.80 0.75
CA ILE A 32 -3.16 -1.82 0.09
C ILE A 32 -4.44 -2.54 -0.36
N TYR A 33 -5.56 -2.20 0.27
CA TYR A 33 -6.82 -2.86 -0.03
C TYR A 33 -7.65 -2.15 -1.08
N ARG A 34 -7.55 -0.83 -1.14
CA ARG A 34 -8.38 -0.08 -2.08
C ARG A 34 -7.68 1.24 -2.43
N ILE A 35 -7.76 1.59 -3.70
CA ILE A 35 -7.31 2.89 -4.19
C ILE A 35 -8.46 3.48 -4.99
N ALA A 36 -8.92 4.66 -4.60
CA ALA A 36 -9.97 5.39 -5.32
C ALA A 36 -9.40 6.73 -5.75
N VAL A 37 -9.44 7.02 -7.04
CA VAL A 37 -8.88 8.24 -7.59
C VAL A 37 -9.98 9.01 -8.31
N THR A 38 -10.12 10.28 -7.97
CA THR A 38 -11.00 11.20 -8.68
C THR A 38 -10.15 12.37 -9.18
N ASP A 39 -10.78 13.32 -9.88
CA ASP A 39 -10.07 14.48 -10.40
C ASP A 39 -9.45 15.33 -9.30
N THR A 40 -9.97 15.25 -8.08
CA THR A 40 -9.55 16.13 -7.00
C THR A 40 -9.06 15.41 -5.76
N ARG A 41 -9.19 14.06 -5.71
CA ARG A 41 -8.97 13.35 -4.46
C ARG A 41 -8.41 11.94 -4.70
N ILE A 42 -7.55 11.52 -3.80
CA ILE A 42 -7.06 10.13 -3.74
C ILE A 42 -7.43 9.59 -2.38
N ALA A 43 -8.10 8.43 -2.35
CA ALA A 43 -8.40 7.73 -1.11
C ALA A 43 -7.78 6.35 -1.16
N VAL A 44 -7.07 5.99 -0.10
CA VAL A 44 -6.39 4.70 0.00
C VAL A 44 -6.82 4.03 1.31
N ASP A 45 -7.32 2.81 1.20
CA ASP A 45 -7.56 1.96 2.37
C ASP A 45 -6.40 0.98 2.46
N MET A 46 -5.77 0.92 3.61
CA MET A 46 -4.63 0.04 3.83
C MET A 46 -4.71 -0.59 5.22
N THR A 47 -3.94 -1.65 5.39
CA THR A 47 -3.85 -2.32 6.67
C THR A 47 -2.38 -2.50 7.04
N MET A 48 -2.15 -3.09 8.22
CA MET A 48 -0.84 -3.49 8.69
C MET A 48 -0.83 -4.98 8.91
N THR A 49 0.36 -5.57 8.97
CA THR A 49 0.49 -7.00 9.22
C THR A 49 0.11 -7.37 10.66
N SER A 50 0.14 -6.39 11.55
CA SER A 50 -0.20 -6.60 12.96
C SER A 50 -0.66 -5.28 13.57
N PRO A 51 -1.69 -5.32 14.46
CA PRO A 51 -2.11 -4.11 15.17
C PRO A 51 -1.01 -3.54 16.08
N ALA A 52 -0.04 -4.38 16.44
CA ALA A 52 1.05 -3.96 17.32
C ALA A 52 2.27 -3.43 16.55
N CYS A 53 2.13 -3.19 15.25
CA CYS A 53 3.25 -2.74 14.43
C CYS A 53 3.71 -1.35 14.88
N PRO A 54 4.93 -1.21 15.41
CA PRO A 54 5.40 0.10 15.89
C PRO A 54 5.71 1.07 14.75
N MET A 55 5.84 0.56 13.53
CA MET A 55 6.18 1.38 12.36
C MET A 55 4.95 1.82 11.56
N GLY A 56 3.77 1.52 12.07
CA GLY A 56 2.55 1.82 11.31
C GLY A 56 2.39 3.28 10.95
N GLN A 57 2.61 4.18 11.90
CA GLN A 57 2.48 5.61 11.64
C GLN A 57 3.51 6.07 10.61
N MET A 58 4.74 5.59 10.73
CA MET A 58 5.78 5.96 9.77
C MET A 58 5.42 5.50 8.36
N ILE A 59 4.88 4.29 8.24
CA ILE A 59 4.47 3.77 6.93
C ILE A 59 3.34 4.63 6.36
N MET A 60 2.36 5.00 7.18
CA MET A 60 1.25 5.84 6.72
C MET A 60 1.75 7.23 6.30
N ASP A 61 2.71 7.78 7.01
CA ASP A 61 3.30 9.07 6.64
C ASP A 61 4.03 8.98 5.30
N GLU A 62 4.71 7.87 5.05
CA GLU A 62 5.39 7.66 3.79
C GLU A 62 4.41 7.45 2.64
N VAL A 63 3.28 6.80 2.92
CA VAL A 63 2.21 6.67 1.92
C VAL A 63 1.69 8.06 1.53
N ASP A 64 1.40 8.89 2.51
CA ASP A 64 0.94 10.25 2.22
C ASP A 64 1.97 11.02 1.40
N ALA A 65 3.25 10.91 1.75
CA ALA A 65 4.31 11.58 1.02
C ALA A 65 4.41 11.08 -0.42
N ALA A 66 4.25 9.77 -0.63
CA ALA A 66 4.28 9.21 -1.99
C ALA A 66 3.11 9.73 -2.83
N LEU A 67 1.93 9.80 -2.22
CA LEU A 67 0.75 10.33 -2.92
C LEU A 67 0.94 11.81 -3.26
N ARG A 68 1.55 12.57 -2.37
CA ARG A 68 1.81 13.99 -2.61
C ARG A 68 2.76 14.18 -3.80
N ARG A 69 3.73 13.29 -3.95
CA ARG A 69 4.68 13.39 -5.06
C ARG A 69 4.01 13.20 -6.41
N VAL A 70 3.03 12.29 -6.52
CA VAL A 70 2.38 12.03 -7.81
C VAL A 70 1.18 12.92 -8.07
N ALA A 71 0.61 13.50 -7.03
CA ALA A 71 -0.60 14.30 -7.18
C ALA A 71 -0.62 15.42 -6.12
N PRO A 72 0.26 16.42 -6.26
CA PRO A 72 0.39 17.46 -5.24
C PRO A 72 -0.87 18.30 -5.06
N ASP A 73 -1.72 18.35 -6.09
CA ASP A 73 -2.93 19.17 -6.05
C ASP A 73 -4.17 18.39 -5.59
N HIS A 74 -4.04 17.08 -5.37
CA HIS A 74 -5.16 16.26 -4.92
C HIS A 74 -5.25 16.26 -3.41
N ALA A 75 -6.49 16.23 -2.91
CA ALA A 75 -6.72 15.90 -1.52
C ALA A 75 -6.37 14.43 -1.30
N ARG A 76 -5.76 14.12 -0.18
CA ARG A 76 -5.30 12.76 0.11
C ARG A 76 -5.99 12.27 1.37
N GLN A 77 -6.48 11.05 1.32
CA GLN A 77 -7.06 10.39 2.48
C GLN A 77 -6.49 8.99 2.55
N VAL A 78 -5.80 8.68 3.62
CA VAL A 78 -5.26 7.35 3.87
C VAL A 78 -5.93 6.84 5.13
N GLU A 79 -6.63 5.72 5.00
CA GLU A 79 -7.38 5.15 6.10
C GLU A 79 -6.84 3.78 6.44
N LEU A 80 -6.60 3.57 7.73
CA LEU A 80 -6.15 2.28 8.24
C LEU A 80 -7.38 1.44 8.55
N VAL A 81 -7.46 0.27 7.92
CA VAL A 81 -8.59 -0.64 8.12
C VAL A 81 -8.08 -1.99 8.60
N TRP A 82 -8.88 -2.67 9.42
CA TRP A 82 -8.49 -3.95 9.99
C TRP A 82 -9.34 -5.12 9.46
N GLN A 83 -10.26 -4.84 8.56
CA GLN A 83 -11.11 -5.84 7.95
C GLN A 83 -11.03 -5.74 6.43
N PRO A 84 -10.82 -6.83 5.72
CA PRO A 84 -10.47 -8.16 6.23
C PRO A 84 -9.08 -8.18 6.87
N GLU A 85 -8.88 -9.12 7.79
CA GLU A 85 -7.58 -9.25 8.44
C GLU A 85 -6.51 -9.68 7.44
N TRP A 86 -5.34 -9.05 7.51
CA TRP A 86 -4.26 -9.38 6.61
C TRP A 86 -3.74 -10.80 6.86
N THR A 87 -3.45 -11.51 5.77
CA THR A 87 -2.80 -12.82 5.82
C THR A 87 -1.72 -12.89 4.75
N PRO A 88 -0.74 -13.78 4.90
CA PRO A 88 0.30 -13.94 3.88
C PRO A 88 -0.23 -14.30 2.49
N ALA A 89 -1.43 -14.88 2.42
CA ALA A 89 -2.06 -15.18 1.14
C ALA A 89 -2.33 -13.93 0.31
N MET A 90 -2.40 -12.77 0.96
CA MET A 90 -2.65 -11.49 0.28
C MET A 90 -1.42 -10.91 -0.40
N MET A 91 -0.24 -11.46 -0.14
CA MET A 91 0.98 -11.01 -0.78
C MET A 91 0.96 -11.32 -2.28
N SER A 92 1.65 -10.49 -3.07
CA SER A 92 1.86 -10.78 -4.48
C SER A 92 2.74 -12.01 -4.64
N ASP A 93 2.76 -12.58 -5.85
CA ASP A 93 3.62 -13.72 -6.13
C ASP A 93 5.09 -13.36 -5.92
N THR A 94 5.47 -12.13 -6.26
CA THR A 94 6.84 -11.65 -6.05
C THR A 94 7.20 -11.68 -4.56
N ALA A 95 6.30 -11.20 -3.71
CA ALA A 95 6.56 -11.18 -2.27
C ALA A 95 6.58 -12.59 -1.70
N LYS A 96 5.67 -13.45 -2.15
CA LYS A 96 5.64 -14.84 -1.69
C LYS A 96 6.95 -15.55 -2.01
N ALA A 97 7.47 -15.34 -3.21
CA ALA A 97 8.74 -15.93 -3.62
C ALA A 97 9.90 -15.37 -2.78
N HIS A 98 9.87 -14.07 -2.50
CA HIS A 98 10.90 -13.42 -1.72
C HIS A 98 11.02 -14.01 -0.31
N PHE A 99 9.90 -14.33 0.31
CA PHE A 99 9.87 -14.89 1.66
C PHE A 99 9.86 -16.42 1.68
N GLY A 100 9.88 -17.06 0.50
CA GLY A 100 9.86 -18.51 0.42
C GLY A 100 8.51 -19.12 0.79
N TRP A 101 7.46 -18.32 0.84
CA TRP A 101 6.11 -18.79 1.15
C TRP A 101 5.40 -19.21 -0.12
N GLN A 102 4.74 -20.36 -0.09
CA GLN A 102 4.00 -20.85 -1.24
C GLN A 102 2.54 -21.12 -0.85
N PRO A 103 1.60 -20.83 -1.76
CA PRO A 103 0.18 -21.03 -1.45
C PRO A 103 -0.18 -22.47 -1.09
N ASP A 104 0.60 -23.42 -1.61
CA ASP A 104 0.33 -24.84 -1.39
C ASP A 104 0.83 -25.35 -0.05
N ASP A 105 1.53 -24.52 0.71
CA ASP A 105 2.13 -24.92 1.97
C ASP A 105 1.21 -24.65 3.17
N VAL A 106 -0.06 -24.47 2.93
CA VAL A 106 -1.02 -24.15 3.97
C VAL A 106 -1.51 -25.38 4.68
#